data_142ee3bfe238d1e0e3d695e463d52bea
#
_entry.id   142ee3bfe238d1e0e3d695e463d52bea
#
_cell.length_a   1.000
_cell.length_b   1.000
_cell.length_c   1.000
_cell.angle_alpha   90.00
_cell.angle_beta   90.00
_cell.angle_gamma   90.00
#
_symmetry.space_group_name_H-M   'P 1'
#
loop_
_entity.id
_entity.type
_entity.pdbx_description
1 polymer ?
#
loop_
_entity_poly.entity_id
_entity_poly.type
_entity_poly.pdbx_seq_one_letter_code
_entity_poly.pdbx_strand_id
1 'polypeptide(L)'
;MSHTKLDRKKRLDLKKRKIRAFFLSIETKKKQKLEVDKTAEELYQDGMVYIQMRLPVEKITEEFENKLKDKIEHNIIQAKIREATKEDLDSLKNIYNRAWLTSNTPFRPITKTDLLKILDYPETVFLIGKVYGTDAAFLLLDFEGKNNEYAIIAALAVIPRFQRRGVGSVLGMASWQFLKQKYPNIKEIRCEVYKDNKVSYSFIKGIGFEEYGTKVYKKEDFEIHGND
;
A
#
# COMPACT_ATOMS: atom_id res chain seq x y z
N MET A 1 -29.36 12.03 -19.05
CA MET A 1 -28.65 12.21 -17.76
C MET A 1 -27.87 10.96 -17.29
N SER A 2 -27.77 9.87 -18.04
CA SER A 2 -27.07 8.63 -17.61
C SER A 2 -25.59 8.59 -18.00
N HIS A 3 -25.18 9.27 -19.06
CA HIS A 3 -23.79 9.26 -19.56
C HIS A 3 -22.77 9.90 -18.59
N THR A 4 -23.14 10.96 -17.89
CA THR A 4 -22.23 11.68 -16.97
C THR A 4 -21.85 10.90 -15.70
N LYS A 5 -22.75 10.02 -15.19
CA LYS A 5 -22.45 9.19 -14.00
C LYS A 5 -21.52 8.03 -14.33
N LEU A 6 -21.71 7.41 -15.52
CA LEU A 6 -20.88 6.29 -15.98
C LEU A 6 -19.45 6.75 -16.28
N ASP A 7 -19.30 7.93 -16.90
CA ASP A 7 -18.00 8.57 -17.18
C ASP A 7 -17.24 8.94 -15.91
N ARG A 8 -17.95 9.47 -14.91
CA ARG A 8 -17.32 9.81 -13.62
C ARG A 8 -16.81 8.57 -12.89
N LYS A 9 -17.58 7.46 -12.91
CA LYS A 9 -17.16 6.18 -12.30
C LYS A 9 -15.96 5.58 -13.01
N LYS A 10 -15.95 5.57 -14.37
CA LYS A 10 -14.80 5.12 -15.15
C LYS A 10 -13.54 5.94 -14.89
N ARG A 11 -13.65 7.27 -14.76
CA ARG A 11 -12.53 8.17 -14.43
C ARG A 11 -11.99 7.93 -13.00
N LEU A 12 -12.87 7.62 -12.04
CA LEU A 12 -12.49 7.28 -10.67
C LEU A 12 -11.76 5.93 -10.63
N ASP A 13 -12.26 4.90 -11.29
CA ASP A 13 -11.60 3.60 -11.40
C ASP A 13 -10.22 3.72 -12.06
N LEU A 14 -10.09 4.58 -13.06
CA LEU A 14 -8.83 4.84 -13.74
C LEU A 14 -7.81 5.55 -12.83
N LYS A 15 -8.25 6.53 -12.02
CA LYS A 15 -7.39 7.20 -11.04
C LYS A 15 -6.90 6.21 -9.97
N LYS A 16 -7.77 5.35 -9.45
CA LYS A 16 -7.42 4.29 -8.50
C LYS A 16 -6.38 3.33 -9.08
N ARG A 17 -6.58 2.89 -10.33
CA ARG A 17 -5.60 2.05 -11.03
C ARG A 17 -4.24 2.73 -11.14
N LYS A 18 -4.19 4.03 -11.46
CA LYS A 18 -2.94 4.80 -11.53
C LYS A 18 -2.22 4.90 -10.20
N ILE A 19 -2.98 5.15 -9.10
CA ILE A 19 -2.41 5.18 -7.74
C ILE A 19 -1.81 3.81 -7.41
N ARG A 20 -2.53 2.73 -7.67
CA ARG A 20 -2.04 1.37 -7.44
C ARG A 20 -0.84 1.03 -8.31
N ALA A 21 -0.90 1.33 -9.60
CA ALA A 21 0.20 1.12 -10.51
C ALA A 21 1.49 1.76 -10.02
N PHE A 22 1.37 2.94 -9.39
CA PHE A 22 2.50 3.61 -8.80
C PHE A 22 3.18 2.77 -7.73
N PHE A 23 2.38 2.26 -6.75
CA PHE A 23 2.91 1.46 -5.64
C PHE A 23 3.27 0.02 -6.05
N LEU A 24 2.69 -0.49 -7.12
CA LEU A 24 3.09 -1.75 -7.74
C LEU A 24 4.37 -1.60 -8.59
N SER A 25 4.93 -0.37 -8.65
CA SER A 25 6.16 -0.05 -9.38
C SER A 25 6.11 -0.36 -10.88
N ILE A 26 4.91 -0.33 -11.47
CA ILE A 26 4.73 -0.54 -12.91
C ILE A 26 5.00 0.78 -13.62
N GLU A 27 6.06 0.83 -14.42
CA GLU A 27 6.42 2.03 -15.17
C GLU A 27 5.40 2.34 -16.28
N THR A 28 4.80 3.53 -16.19
CA THR A 28 3.91 4.06 -17.22
C THR A 28 4.57 5.13 -18.10
N LYS A 29 5.88 5.41 -17.95
CA LYS A 29 6.61 6.42 -18.74
C LYS A 29 7.93 5.93 -19.30
N LYS A 30 8.23 6.41 -20.52
CA LYS A 30 9.46 6.20 -21.27
C LYS A 30 10.72 6.44 -20.43
N LYS A 31 11.64 5.51 -20.53
CA LYS A 31 13.02 5.42 -20.08
C LYS A 31 13.71 6.76 -19.79
N GLN A 32 14.11 6.98 -18.54
CA GLN A 32 15.46 7.48 -18.30
C GLN A 32 16.39 6.26 -18.28
N LYS A 33 17.39 6.27 -19.17
CA LYS A 33 18.43 5.25 -19.28
C LYS A 33 19.26 5.22 -17.97
N LEU A 34 18.81 4.44 -17.00
CA LEU A 34 19.69 3.78 -16.08
C LEU A 34 19.86 2.37 -16.66
N GLU A 35 21.08 1.85 -16.64
CA GLU A 35 21.37 0.47 -17.03
C GLU A 35 20.51 -0.46 -16.18
N VAL A 36 19.31 -0.76 -16.66
CA VAL A 36 18.37 -1.70 -16.05
C VAL A 36 18.86 -3.08 -16.47
N ASP A 37 19.16 -3.87 -15.48
CA ASP A 37 19.49 -5.29 -15.63
C ASP A 37 18.51 -5.94 -16.62
N LYS A 38 19.02 -6.69 -17.61
CA LYS A 38 18.19 -7.36 -18.66
C LYS A 38 17.03 -8.15 -18.06
N THR A 39 17.21 -8.70 -16.86
CA THR A 39 16.18 -9.39 -16.07
C THR A 39 14.96 -8.54 -15.73
N ALA A 40 15.12 -7.23 -15.53
CA ALA A 40 13.98 -6.35 -15.25
C ALA A 40 13.14 -6.10 -16.52
N GLU A 41 13.79 -6.01 -17.69
CA GLU A 41 13.13 -5.80 -18.98
C GLU A 41 12.32 -7.04 -19.42
N GLU A 42 12.83 -8.24 -19.14
CA GLU A 42 12.12 -9.51 -19.35
C GLU A 42 10.91 -9.65 -18.40
N LEU A 43 11.05 -9.28 -17.12
CA LEU A 43 9.94 -9.24 -16.15
C LEU A 43 8.82 -8.30 -16.59
N TYR A 44 9.13 -7.19 -17.27
CA TYR A 44 8.14 -6.27 -17.82
C TYR A 44 7.39 -6.83 -19.04
N GLN A 45 8.00 -7.72 -19.81
CA GLN A 45 7.35 -8.38 -20.95
C GLN A 45 6.40 -9.48 -20.49
N ASP A 46 6.78 -10.27 -19.46
CA ASP A 46 5.99 -11.37 -18.93
C ASP A 46 4.95 -10.93 -17.89
N GLY A 47 5.04 -9.70 -17.39
CA GLY A 47 4.20 -9.15 -16.36
C GLY A 47 4.68 -9.46 -14.94
N MET A 48 4.29 -8.61 -14.00
CA MET A 48 4.63 -8.72 -12.58
C MET A 48 3.57 -9.50 -11.83
N VAL A 49 3.97 -10.59 -11.19
CA VAL A 49 3.06 -11.47 -10.43
C VAL A 49 2.94 -10.99 -8.99
N TYR A 50 1.71 -10.72 -8.56
CA TYR A 50 1.37 -10.37 -7.18
C TYR A 50 0.49 -11.45 -6.56
N ILE A 51 0.81 -11.81 -5.32
CA ILE A 51 0.00 -12.67 -4.47
C ILE A 51 -1.06 -11.80 -3.82
N GLN A 52 -2.33 -12.14 -4.03
CA GLN A 52 -3.46 -11.44 -3.42
C GLN A 52 -3.74 -12.04 -2.04
N MET A 53 -3.73 -11.19 -1.03
CA MET A 53 -3.90 -11.60 0.37
C MET A 53 -5.05 -10.84 1.01
N ARG A 54 -5.81 -11.49 1.88
CA ARG A 54 -6.93 -10.91 2.61
C ARG A 54 -6.94 -11.32 4.08
N LEU A 55 -7.55 -10.47 4.89
CA LEU A 55 -7.90 -10.75 6.28
C LEU A 55 -9.38 -10.39 6.45
N PRO A 56 -10.29 -11.38 6.52
CA PRO A 56 -11.69 -11.16 6.82
C PRO A 56 -11.85 -10.56 8.22
N VAL A 57 -12.69 -9.53 8.35
CA VAL A 57 -12.89 -8.82 9.63
C VAL A 57 -13.45 -9.76 10.71
N GLU A 58 -14.26 -10.74 10.34
CA GLU A 58 -14.77 -11.77 11.26
C GLU A 58 -13.68 -12.62 11.94
N LYS A 59 -12.47 -12.68 11.33
CA LYS A 59 -11.30 -13.36 11.91
C LYS A 59 -10.51 -12.47 12.87
N ILE A 60 -10.80 -11.17 12.91
CA ILE A 60 -10.15 -10.22 13.83
C ILE A 60 -10.95 -10.21 15.14
N THR A 61 -10.89 -11.32 15.85
CA THR A 61 -11.50 -11.48 17.17
C THR A 61 -10.73 -10.72 18.25
N GLU A 62 -11.32 -10.56 19.41
CA GLU A 62 -10.63 -9.95 20.56
C GLU A 62 -9.36 -10.72 20.94
N GLU A 63 -9.39 -12.06 20.85
CA GLU A 63 -8.22 -12.90 21.05
C GLU A 63 -7.12 -12.61 20.03
N PHE A 64 -7.49 -12.43 18.76
CA PHE A 64 -6.56 -12.05 17.71
C PHE A 64 -5.95 -10.67 17.96
N GLU A 65 -6.78 -9.68 18.32
CA GLU A 65 -6.30 -8.33 18.67
C GLU A 65 -5.32 -8.38 19.85
N ASN A 66 -5.64 -9.16 20.89
CA ASN A 66 -4.79 -9.29 22.08
C ASN A 66 -3.45 -9.96 21.75
N LYS A 67 -3.44 -11.05 20.97
CA LYS A 67 -2.20 -11.68 20.49
C LYS A 67 -1.31 -10.71 19.70
N LEU A 68 -1.93 -9.84 18.91
CA LEU A 68 -1.17 -8.85 18.14
C LEU A 68 -0.65 -7.71 19.04
N LYS A 69 -1.44 -7.28 20.03
CA LYS A 69 -1.02 -6.31 21.06
C LYS A 69 0.15 -6.84 21.88
N ASP A 70 0.09 -8.07 22.36
CA ASP A 70 1.17 -8.73 23.10
C ASP A 70 2.48 -8.73 22.30
N LYS A 71 2.41 -9.07 21.00
CA LYS A 71 3.58 -8.99 20.13
C LYS A 71 4.13 -7.57 19.96
N ILE A 72 3.27 -6.55 19.99
CA ILE A 72 3.65 -5.14 19.88
C ILE A 72 4.24 -4.64 21.19
N GLU A 73 3.64 -4.97 22.33
CA GLU A 73 4.11 -4.54 23.66
C GLU A 73 5.49 -5.08 24.02
N HIS A 74 5.83 -6.27 23.53
CA HIS A 74 7.18 -6.83 23.68
C HIS A 74 8.21 -6.19 22.74
N ASN A 75 7.78 -5.31 21.81
CA ASN A 75 8.71 -4.58 20.95
C ASN A 75 9.27 -3.36 21.70
N ILE A 76 10.59 -3.21 21.64
CA ILE A 76 11.35 -2.12 22.29
C ILE A 76 10.97 -0.72 21.71
N ILE A 77 10.31 -0.69 20.56
CA ILE A 77 10.03 0.55 19.83
C ILE A 77 8.56 0.92 19.94
N GLN A 78 8.29 2.08 20.55
CA GLN A 78 6.98 2.71 20.50
C GLN A 78 6.90 3.66 19.30
N ALA A 79 5.85 3.50 18.50
CA ALA A 79 5.54 4.41 17.40
C ALA A 79 4.24 5.15 17.68
N LYS A 80 4.25 6.48 17.49
CA LYS A 80 3.02 7.29 17.49
C LYS A 80 2.48 7.34 16.07
N ILE A 81 1.23 6.88 15.88
CA ILE A 81 0.57 6.84 14.57
C ILE A 81 -0.49 7.93 14.51
N ARG A 82 -0.54 8.63 13.39
CA ARG A 82 -1.57 9.61 13.05
C ARG A 82 -1.88 9.61 11.57
N GLU A 83 -2.98 10.20 11.21
CA GLU A 83 -3.30 10.52 9.81
C GLU A 83 -2.34 11.59 9.28
N ALA A 84 -1.88 11.42 8.04
CA ALA A 84 -0.98 12.37 7.40
C ALA A 84 -1.74 13.52 6.75
N THR A 85 -1.10 14.66 6.68
CA THR A 85 -1.61 15.88 6.06
C THR A 85 -0.69 16.34 4.91
N LYS A 86 -1.00 17.46 4.27
CA LYS A 86 -0.17 18.03 3.20
C LYS A 86 1.22 18.46 3.68
N GLU A 87 1.36 18.80 4.95
CA GLU A 87 2.64 19.14 5.56
C GLU A 87 3.59 17.94 5.63
N ASP A 88 3.06 16.71 5.54
CA ASP A 88 3.85 15.48 5.64
C ASP A 88 4.42 14.99 4.30
N LEU A 89 4.18 15.69 3.20
CA LEU A 89 4.58 15.25 1.85
C LEU A 89 6.09 14.95 1.75
N ASP A 90 6.94 15.74 2.41
CA ASP A 90 8.38 15.49 2.45
C ASP A 90 8.73 14.24 3.24
N SER A 91 8.09 14.06 4.39
CA SER A 91 8.26 12.86 5.21
C SER A 91 7.80 11.61 4.46
N LEU A 92 6.62 11.62 3.86
CA LEU A 92 6.09 10.50 3.06
C LEU A 92 7.03 10.15 1.89
N LYS A 93 7.50 11.16 1.14
CA LYS A 93 8.46 10.98 0.05
C LYS A 93 9.75 10.33 0.54
N ASN A 94 10.31 10.84 1.64
CA ASN A 94 11.56 10.33 2.19
C ASN A 94 11.41 8.89 2.70
N ILE A 95 10.31 8.57 3.40
CA ILE A 95 10.04 7.23 3.89
C ILE A 95 9.91 6.26 2.72
N TYR A 96 9.11 6.59 1.71
CA TYR A 96 8.91 5.77 0.53
C TYR A 96 10.24 5.48 -0.16
N ASN A 97 10.95 6.52 -0.60
CA ASN A 97 12.16 6.36 -1.40
C ASN A 97 13.24 5.57 -0.65
N ARG A 98 13.36 5.73 0.68
CA ARG A 98 14.32 4.97 1.50
C ARG A 98 13.90 3.51 1.74
N ALA A 99 12.61 3.27 1.97
CA ALA A 99 12.11 1.92 2.23
C ALA A 99 12.20 1.02 0.99
N TRP A 100 11.84 1.55 -0.18
CA TRP A 100 11.85 0.80 -1.44
C TRP A 100 13.25 0.50 -1.96
N LEU A 101 14.24 1.36 -1.72
CA LEU A 101 15.64 1.09 -2.09
C LEU A 101 16.20 -0.21 -1.50
N THR A 102 15.64 -0.67 -0.39
CA THR A 102 16.06 -1.93 0.28
C THR A 102 15.04 -3.06 0.08
N SER A 103 14.03 -2.85 -0.73
CA SER A 103 12.98 -3.82 -1.04
C SER A 103 13.36 -4.65 -2.26
N ASN A 104 12.98 -5.93 -2.28
CA ASN A 104 13.06 -6.78 -3.47
C ASN A 104 11.91 -6.51 -4.47
N THR A 105 11.15 -5.45 -4.27
CA THR A 105 10.11 -5.02 -5.20
C THR A 105 10.72 -4.01 -6.17
N PRO A 106 10.38 -4.04 -7.47
CA PRO A 106 10.83 -3.04 -8.42
C PRO A 106 10.55 -1.63 -7.91
N PHE A 107 11.51 -0.73 -8.09
CA PHE A 107 11.50 0.58 -7.48
C PHE A 107 11.27 1.70 -8.49
N ARG A 108 10.34 2.58 -8.17
CA ARG A 108 10.13 3.85 -8.85
C ARG A 108 10.09 4.99 -7.83
N PRO A 109 11.01 5.97 -7.90
CA PRO A 109 10.98 7.12 -7.00
C PRO A 109 9.67 7.88 -7.08
N ILE A 110 9.15 8.31 -5.92
CA ILE A 110 7.95 9.12 -5.82
C ILE A 110 8.31 10.60 -5.70
N THR A 111 7.52 11.46 -6.35
CA THR A 111 7.63 12.92 -6.24
C THR A 111 6.58 13.48 -5.27
N LYS A 112 6.79 14.70 -4.77
CA LYS A 112 5.76 15.40 -3.98
C LYS A 112 4.47 15.58 -4.77
N THR A 113 4.58 15.87 -6.07
CA THR A 113 3.40 16.05 -6.94
C THR A 113 2.59 14.77 -7.06
N ASP A 114 3.25 13.60 -7.13
CA ASP A 114 2.56 12.31 -7.16
C ASP A 114 1.85 12.05 -5.83
N LEU A 115 2.56 12.26 -4.70
CA LEU A 115 1.99 12.10 -3.36
C LEU A 115 0.81 13.04 -3.10
N LEU A 116 0.91 14.29 -3.52
CA LEU A 116 -0.19 15.26 -3.38
C LEU A 116 -1.44 14.79 -4.12
N LYS A 117 -1.29 14.26 -5.35
CA LYS A 117 -2.42 13.72 -6.12
C LYS A 117 -3.06 12.51 -5.44
N ILE A 118 -2.26 11.69 -4.74
CA ILE A 118 -2.75 10.53 -4.00
C ILE A 118 -3.45 11.01 -2.71
N LEU A 119 -2.84 11.93 -1.98
CA LEU A 119 -3.38 12.47 -0.73
C LEU A 119 -4.71 13.24 -0.95
N ASP A 120 -4.83 13.98 -2.05
CA ASP A 120 -6.05 14.69 -2.43
C ASP A 120 -7.14 13.77 -3.01
N TYR A 121 -6.86 12.47 -3.17
CA TYR A 121 -7.86 11.53 -3.62
C TYR A 121 -8.78 11.13 -2.45
N PRO A 122 -10.10 11.36 -2.55
CA PRO A 122 -11.01 11.29 -1.40
C PRO A 122 -11.19 9.90 -0.77
N GLU A 123 -10.73 8.86 -1.45
CA GLU A 123 -10.84 7.48 -0.97
C GLU A 123 -9.48 6.89 -0.57
N THR A 124 -8.49 7.75 -0.28
CA THR A 124 -7.19 7.31 0.22
C THR A 124 -6.88 7.95 1.57
N VAL A 125 -6.24 7.19 2.44
CA VAL A 125 -5.80 7.64 3.76
C VAL A 125 -4.36 7.22 3.99
N PHE A 126 -3.48 8.17 4.26
CA PHE A 126 -2.15 7.87 4.76
C PHE A 126 -2.13 7.90 6.28
N LEU A 127 -1.64 6.84 6.89
CA LEU A 127 -1.23 6.81 8.29
C LEU A 127 0.28 6.93 8.36
N ILE A 128 0.81 7.89 9.12
CA ILE A 128 2.25 8.09 9.30
C ILE A 128 2.67 7.70 10.72
N GLY A 129 3.78 7.01 10.84
CA GLY A 129 4.36 6.53 12.10
C GLY A 129 5.63 7.27 12.46
N LYS A 130 5.62 7.90 13.65
CA LYS A 130 6.77 8.59 14.23
C LYS A 130 7.43 7.72 15.30
N VAL A 131 8.74 7.46 15.14
CA VAL A 131 9.57 6.67 16.05
C VAL A 131 10.72 7.54 16.55
N TYR A 132 10.85 7.70 17.86
CA TYR A 132 11.87 8.56 18.48
C TYR A 132 11.96 9.95 17.83
N GLY A 133 10.83 10.59 17.60
CA GLY A 133 10.75 11.93 17.00
C GLY A 133 10.95 11.98 15.47
N THR A 134 11.27 10.87 14.82
CA THR A 134 11.48 10.78 13.37
C THR A 134 10.27 10.14 12.69
N ASP A 135 9.77 10.71 11.60
CA ASP A 135 8.78 10.07 10.74
C ASP A 135 9.46 8.88 10.03
N ALA A 136 9.06 7.67 10.41
CA ALA A 136 9.81 6.46 10.14
C ALA A 136 9.07 5.45 9.26
N ALA A 137 7.76 5.61 9.17
CA ALA A 137 6.92 4.64 8.49
C ALA A 137 5.63 5.28 8.00
N PHE A 138 5.01 4.70 6.98
CA PHE A 138 3.64 5.02 6.61
C PHE A 138 2.88 3.77 6.11
N LEU A 139 1.56 3.87 6.15
CA LEU A 139 0.64 2.93 5.53
C LEU A 139 -0.37 3.73 4.72
N LEU A 140 -0.64 3.30 3.48
CA LEU A 140 -1.67 3.86 2.61
C LEU A 140 -2.84 2.90 2.53
N LEU A 141 -4.00 3.38 2.91
CA LEU A 141 -5.29 2.72 2.68
C LEU A 141 -5.96 3.28 1.44
N ASP A 142 -6.59 2.40 0.69
CA ASP A 142 -7.53 2.67 -0.39
C ASP A 142 -8.78 1.81 -0.15
N PHE A 143 -9.92 2.17 -0.72
CA PHE A 143 -11.19 1.48 -0.45
C PHE A 143 -11.83 0.99 -1.74
N GLU A 144 -12.43 -0.21 -1.69
CA GLU A 144 -13.14 -0.85 -2.79
C GLU A 144 -14.51 -1.39 -2.36
N GLY A 145 -15.28 -1.77 -3.36
CA GLY A 145 -16.63 -2.29 -3.18
C GLY A 145 -17.69 -1.20 -3.26
N LYS A 146 -18.96 -1.61 -3.28
CA LYS A 146 -20.09 -0.70 -3.49
C LYS A 146 -20.25 0.35 -2.39
N ASN A 147 -19.88 -0.04 -1.15
CA ASN A 147 -19.99 0.79 0.05
C ASN A 147 -18.66 0.81 0.83
N ASN A 148 -17.53 0.80 0.12
CA ASN A 148 -16.19 0.69 0.73
C ASN A 148 -16.03 -0.56 1.62
N GLU A 149 -16.57 -1.69 1.18
CA GLU A 149 -16.57 -2.95 1.94
C GLU A 149 -15.18 -3.58 2.10
N TYR A 150 -14.23 -3.17 1.28
CA TYR A 150 -12.86 -3.69 1.27
C TYR A 150 -11.88 -2.56 1.49
N ALA A 151 -11.10 -2.66 2.56
CA ALA A 151 -9.94 -1.79 2.78
C ALA A 151 -8.70 -2.42 2.14
N ILE A 152 -8.01 -1.68 1.29
CA ILE A 152 -6.83 -2.15 0.59
C ILE A 152 -5.60 -1.47 1.20
N ILE A 153 -4.68 -2.24 1.75
CA ILE A 153 -3.34 -1.74 2.07
C ILE A 153 -2.58 -1.62 0.76
N ALA A 154 -2.61 -0.42 0.18
CA ALA A 154 -1.97 -0.15 -1.11
C ALA A 154 -0.44 0.01 -0.98
N ALA A 155 0.03 0.46 0.18
CA ALA A 155 1.46 0.53 0.51
C ALA A 155 1.67 0.47 2.03
N LEU A 156 2.76 -0.19 2.44
CA LEU A 156 3.29 -0.14 3.79
C LEU A 156 4.81 0.02 3.68
N ALA A 157 5.33 1.08 4.27
CA ALA A 157 6.74 1.41 4.21
C ALA A 157 7.30 1.70 5.61
N VAL A 158 8.47 1.14 5.89
CA VAL A 158 9.25 1.43 7.10
C VAL A 158 10.68 1.70 6.66
N ILE A 159 11.28 2.82 7.09
CA ILE A 159 12.68 3.10 6.73
C ILE A 159 13.62 2.04 7.28
N PRO A 160 14.73 1.70 6.58
CA PRO A 160 15.54 0.51 6.86
C PRO A 160 15.99 0.38 8.31
N ARG A 161 16.42 1.47 8.95
CA ARG A 161 16.91 1.43 10.33
C ARG A 161 15.87 1.02 11.38
N PHE A 162 14.56 1.07 11.04
CA PHE A 162 13.46 0.69 11.93
C PHE A 162 12.71 -0.57 11.47
N GLN A 163 13.15 -1.19 10.37
CA GLN A 163 12.61 -2.48 9.94
C GLN A 163 12.96 -3.58 10.95
N ARG A 164 12.16 -4.65 10.96
CA ARG A 164 12.30 -5.81 11.87
C ARG A 164 12.26 -5.47 13.37
N ARG A 165 11.68 -4.31 13.72
CA ARG A 165 11.55 -3.82 15.10
C ARG A 165 10.08 -3.63 15.50
N GLY A 166 9.15 -4.31 14.83
CA GLY A 166 7.73 -4.29 15.13
C GLY A 166 6.94 -3.09 14.59
N VAL A 167 7.59 -2.08 13.99
CA VAL A 167 6.91 -0.86 13.50
C VAL A 167 5.80 -1.17 12.49
N GLY A 168 6.01 -2.16 11.61
CA GLY A 168 4.97 -2.61 10.67
C GLY A 168 3.73 -3.18 11.37
N SER A 169 3.92 -3.94 12.46
CA SER A 169 2.81 -4.48 13.26
C SER A 169 2.04 -3.37 14.00
N VAL A 170 2.75 -2.36 14.52
CA VAL A 170 2.12 -1.18 15.14
C VAL A 170 1.27 -0.43 14.12
N LEU A 171 1.77 -0.22 12.89
CA LEU A 171 1.00 0.38 11.80
C LEU A 171 -0.22 -0.46 11.42
N GLY A 172 -0.06 -1.78 11.33
CA GLY A 172 -1.16 -2.71 11.05
C GLY A 172 -2.27 -2.62 12.10
N MET A 173 -1.91 -2.62 13.40
CA MET A 173 -2.87 -2.46 14.49
C MET A 173 -3.55 -1.09 14.44
N ALA A 174 -2.79 -0.01 14.24
CA ALA A 174 -3.34 1.33 14.15
C ALA A 174 -4.29 1.49 12.95
N SER A 175 -3.96 0.87 11.81
CA SER A 175 -4.85 0.86 10.64
C SER A 175 -6.16 0.12 10.92
N TRP A 176 -6.10 -1.01 11.64
CA TRP A 176 -7.29 -1.72 12.08
C TRP A 176 -8.16 -0.87 13.02
N GLN A 177 -7.58 -0.24 14.02
CA GLN A 177 -8.30 0.65 14.95
C GLN A 177 -8.96 1.82 14.19
N PHE A 178 -8.25 2.42 13.24
CA PHE A 178 -8.77 3.47 12.37
C PHE A 178 -9.97 2.98 11.55
N LEU A 179 -9.86 1.80 10.91
CA LEU A 179 -10.93 1.20 10.13
C LEU A 179 -12.16 0.89 11.00
N LYS A 180 -11.95 0.29 12.16
CA LYS A 180 -13.02 -0.06 13.12
C LYS A 180 -13.84 1.17 13.55
N GLN A 181 -13.18 2.33 13.71
CA GLN A 181 -13.82 3.57 14.13
C GLN A 181 -14.51 4.30 12.97
N LYS A 182 -13.83 4.44 11.84
CA LYS A 182 -14.30 5.29 10.73
C LYS A 182 -15.06 4.54 9.63
N TYR A 183 -14.83 3.23 9.49
CA TYR A 183 -15.39 2.40 8.42
C TYR A 183 -15.96 1.08 8.96
N PRO A 184 -17.01 1.11 9.79
CA PRO A 184 -17.55 -0.08 10.48
C PRO A 184 -18.11 -1.15 9.54
N ASN A 185 -18.36 -0.80 8.26
CA ASN A 185 -18.90 -1.71 7.25
C ASN A 185 -17.82 -2.48 6.48
N ILE A 186 -16.53 -2.34 6.82
CA ILE A 186 -15.45 -3.11 6.20
C ILE A 186 -15.65 -4.60 6.50
N LYS A 187 -15.61 -5.42 5.45
CA LYS A 187 -15.71 -6.89 5.53
C LYS A 187 -14.36 -7.56 5.47
N GLU A 188 -13.43 -7.01 4.69
CA GLU A 188 -12.09 -7.57 4.54
C GLU A 188 -11.05 -6.45 4.43
N ILE A 189 -9.88 -6.73 4.97
CA ILE A 189 -8.65 -5.98 4.66
C ILE A 189 -7.87 -6.79 3.64
N ARG A 190 -7.46 -6.16 2.54
CA ARG A 190 -6.76 -6.80 1.42
C ARG A 190 -5.42 -6.13 1.15
N CYS A 191 -4.50 -6.88 0.56
CA CYS A 191 -3.28 -6.33 0.00
C CYS A 191 -2.78 -7.21 -1.14
N GLU A 192 -1.82 -6.68 -1.91
CA GLU A 192 -1.14 -7.41 -2.97
C GLU A 192 0.38 -7.36 -2.68
N VAL A 193 1.02 -8.51 -2.69
CA VAL A 193 2.44 -8.64 -2.39
C VAL A 193 3.16 -9.16 -3.61
N TYR A 194 4.23 -8.47 -4.05
CA TYR A 194 5.05 -8.94 -5.14
C TYR A 194 5.62 -10.33 -4.81
N LYS A 195 5.47 -11.27 -5.73
CA LYS A 195 5.78 -12.70 -5.55
C LYS A 195 7.19 -12.95 -4.97
N ASP A 196 8.17 -12.16 -5.41
CA ASP A 196 9.55 -12.33 -4.98
C ASP A 196 9.91 -11.54 -3.71
N ASN A 197 8.99 -10.70 -3.20
CA ASN A 197 9.17 -10.01 -1.93
C ASN A 197 8.80 -10.91 -0.75
N LYS A 198 9.66 -11.90 -0.46
CA LYS A 198 9.45 -12.88 0.62
C LYS A 198 9.33 -12.25 2.00
N VAL A 199 10.00 -11.10 2.23
CA VAL A 199 9.95 -10.38 3.51
C VAL A 199 8.54 -9.84 3.75
N SER A 200 7.97 -9.12 2.78
CA SER A 200 6.60 -8.61 2.88
C SER A 200 5.58 -9.74 2.96
N TYR A 201 5.75 -10.80 2.15
CA TYR A 201 4.87 -11.97 2.19
C TYR A 201 4.83 -12.61 3.59
N SER A 202 6.01 -12.91 4.16
CA SER A 202 6.09 -13.53 5.50
C SER A 202 5.51 -12.63 6.59
N PHE A 203 5.74 -11.32 6.49
CA PHE A 203 5.17 -10.35 7.42
C PHE A 203 3.64 -10.33 7.35
N ILE A 204 3.07 -10.19 6.16
CA ILE A 204 1.61 -10.11 5.95
C ILE A 204 0.94 -11.42 6.39
N LYS A 205 1.52 -12.57 6.05
CA LYS A 205 1.04 -13.88 6.52
C LYS A 205 1.13 -14.01 8.05
N GLY A 206 2.22 -13.51 8.64
CA GLY A 206 2.47 -13.54 10.09
C GLY A 206 1.51 -12.69 10.93
N ILE A 207 0.84 -11.70 10.31
CA ILE A 207 -0.23 -10.90 10.92
C ILE A 207 -1.63 -11.40 10.56
N GLY A 208 -1.76 -12.63 10.03
CA GLY A 208 -3.02 -13.33 9.90
C GLY A 208 -3.69 -13.27 8.52
N PHE A 209 -3.07 -12.64 7.52
CA PHE A 209 -3.63 -12.66 6.16
C PHE A 209 -3.48 -14.03 5.52
N GLU A 210 -4.47 -14.39 4.71
CA GLU A 210 -4.50 -15.60 3.90
C GLU A 210 -4.43 -15.27 2.41
N GLU A 211 -3.81 -16.14 1.63
CA GLU A 211 -3.82 -16.05 0.17
C GLU A 211 -5.21 -16.40 -0.35
N TYR A 212 -5.70 -15.63 -1.35
CA TYR A 212 -6.93 -15.95 -2.04
C TYR A 212 -6.81 -15.94 -3.57
N GLY A 213 -5.66 -15.54 -4.09
CA GLY A 213 -5.41 -15.54 -5.53
C GLY A 213 -4.05 -14.98 -5.91
N THR A 214 -3.84 -14.92 -7.21
CA THR A 214 -2.69 -14.25 -7.82
C THR A 214 -3.18 -13.33 -8.93
N LYS A 215 -2.44 -12.25 -9.18
CA LYS A 215 -2.72 -11.31 -10.25
C LYS A 215 -1.44 -10.98 -10.99
N VAL A 216 -1.52 -10.99 -12.30
CA VAL A 216 -0.42 -10.57 -13.16
C VAL A 216 -0.74 -9.17 -13.66
N TYR A 217 0.17 -8.24 -13.41
CA TYR A 217 0.08 -6.88 -13.92
C TYR A 217 1.04 -6.72 -15.07
N LYS A 218 0.52 -6.31 -16.22
CA LYS A 218 1.30 -5.95 -17.40
C LYS A 218 1.30 -4.45 -17.58
N LYS A 219 2.25 -3.96 -18.34
CA LYS A 219 2.37 -2.52 -18.64
C LYS A 219 1.09 -1.96 -19.27
N GLU A 220 0.48 -2.73 -20.16
CA GLU A 220 -0.74 -2.36 -20.88
C GLU A 220 -1.95 -2.14 -19.95
N ASP A 221 -1.99 -2.80 -18.79
CA ASP A 221 -3.09 -2.64 -17.82
C ASP A 221 -3.19 -1.22 -17.26
N PHE A 222 -2.15 -0.40 -17.45
CA PHE A 222 -2.02 0.96 -16.93
C PHE A 222 -1.83 2.00 -18.01
N GLU A 223 -1.66 1.59 -19.28
CA GLU A 223 -1.64 2.49 -20.41
C GLU A 223 -3.07 2.95 -20.71
N ILE A 224 -3.27 4.26 -20.72
CA ILE A 224 -4.50 4.83 -21.26
C ILE A 224 -4.31 4.78 -22.76
N HIS A 225 -5.09 3.98 -23.47
CA HIS A 225 -5.27 4.20 -24.90
C HIS A 225 -5.91 5.58 -25.03
N GLY A 226 -5.05 6.56 -25.29
CA GLY A 226 -5.46 7.94 -25.48
C GLY A 226 -6.23 8.04 -26.81
N ASN A 227 -7.52 8.04 -26.69
CA ASN A 227 -8.45 8.73 -27.55
C ASN A 227 -9.49 9.33 -26.61
N ASP A 228 -9.14 10.53 -26.12
CA ASP A 228 -10.07 11.64 -25.81
C ASP A 228 -9.26 12.89 -25.43
#